data_766a78505f2b57491896a3ebcd58ddb5
#
_entry.id   766a78505f2b57491896a3ebcd58ddb5
#
_cell.length_a   1.000
_cell.length_b   1.000
_cell.length_c   1.000
_cell.angle_alpha   90.00
_cell.angle_beta   90.00
_cell.angle_gamma   90.00
#
_symmetry.space_group_name_H-M   'P 1'
#
loop_
_entity.id
_entity.type
_entity.pdbx_description
1 polymer ?
#
loop_
_entity_poly.entity_id
_entity_poly.type
_entity_poly.pdbx_seq_one_letter_code
_entity_poly.pdbx_strand_id
1 'polypeptide(L)'
;WDKPQNVPVLGATGLFSAGRGSKKLPEIAYIIDTSYSMSDAVVNDGLDQLENLMKQYKPKRTHVICCSTKVELNKSRSYASNQRIDRSIITGGGGTEFIPAFEYVKRYHPNVGAVVYITDGECDDRNQIPQHLLPAKLLWVVYGGMKPERFKLGKVVEAPPVS
;
A
#
# COMPACT_ATOMS: atom_id res chain seq x y z
N TRP A 1 -12.27 -12.04 22.62
CA TRP A 1 -12.72 -11.83 21.38
C TRP A 1 -12.00 -10.80 20.62
N ASP A 2 -11.95 -11.02 19.69
CA ASP A 2 -11.32 -10.33 19.19
C ASP A 2 -11.51 -9.58 18.41
N LYS A 3 -11.29 -9.25 17.88
CA LYS A 3 -11.13 -8.24 17.60
C LYS A 3 -11.12 -7.84 16.34
N PRO A 4 -11.68 -6.72 16.02
CA PRO A 4 -11.76 -6.18 14.71
C PRO A 4 -10.42 -6.09 14.03
N GLN A 5 -9.40 -6.00 14.78
CA GLN A 5 -8.10 -5.89 14.15
C GLN A 5 -7.72 -7.15 13.36
N ASN A 6 -8.44 -8.22 13.54
CA ASN A 6 -8.17 -9.42 12.75
C ASN A 6 -8.93 -9.43 11.44
N VAL A 7 -9.80 -8.45 11.23
CA VAL A 7 -10.50 -8.32 9.96
C VAL A 7 -9.59 -7.56 9.00
N PRO A 8 -9.22 -8.16 7.88
CA PRO A 8 -8.34 -7.47 6.95
C PRO A 8 -9.02 -6.21 6.42
N VAL A 9 -8.42 -5.07 6.70
CA VAL A 9 -8.92 -3.78 6.23
C VAL A 9 -9.06 -3.80 4.71
N LEU A 10 -8.08 -4.36 4.04
CA LEU A 10 -8.06 -4.39 2.58
C LEU A 10 -9.18 -5.24 1.99
N GLY A 11 -9.52 -6.34 2.65
CA GLY A 11 -10.60 -7.20 2.19
C GLY A 11 -11.97 -6.55 2.25
N ALA A 12 -12.15 -5.61 3.17
CA ALA A 12 -13.44 -4.96 3.36
C ALA A 12 -13.78 -3.95 2.27
N THR A 13 -12.81 -3.57 1.43
CA THR A 13 -13.03 -2.54 0.43
C THR A 13 -13.68 -3.04 -0.84
N GLY A 14 -13.68 -4.34 -1.06
CA GLY A 14 -14.09 -4.92 -2.33
C GLY A 14 -13.10 -4.71 -3.47
N LEU A 15 -11.98 -4.02 -3.21
CA LEU A 15 -10.98 -3.74 -4.23
C LEU A 15 -10.38 -5.02 -4.78
N PHE A 16 -10.23 -6.00 -3.93
CA PHE A 16 -9.63 -7.29 -4.27
C PHE A 16 -10.66 -8.41 -4.29
N SER A 17 -11.87 -8.11 -4.71
CA SER A 17 -12.87 -9.13 -4.85
C SER A 17 -12.33 -10.22 -5.76
N ALA A 18 -12.28 -11.45 -5.25
CA ALA A 18 -11.75 -12.57 -6.00
C ALA A 18 -12.67 -12.97 -7.13
N GLY A 19 -13.86 -12.48 -7.14
CA GLY A 19 -14.83 -12.89 -8.12
C GLY A 19 -15.12 -14.37 -7.99
N ARG A 20 -15.29 -15.05 -9.12
CA ARG A 20 -15.60 -16.40 -9.03
C ARG A 20 -14.44 -17.25 -9.20
N GLY A 21 -14.45 -18.30 -8.59
CA GLY A 21 -13.49 -19.34 -8.75
C GLY A 21 -12.16 -18.98 -8.09
N SER A 22 -11.13 -19.61 -8.57
CA SER A 22 -9.85 -19.58 -7.93
C SER A 22 -8.83 -18.72 -8.67
N LYS A 23 -9.28 -17.77 -9.45
CA LYS A 23 -8.36 -16.93 -10.19
C LYS A 23 -7.52 -16.12 -9.22
N LYS A 24 -6.22 -16.17 -9.41
CA LYS A 24 -5.31 -15.35 -8.64
C LYS A 24 -5.46 -13.91 -9.07
N LEU A 25 -5.22 -13.01 -8.13
CA LEU A 25 -5.17 -11.61 -8.44
C LEU A 25 -3.99 -11.32 -9.37
N PRO A 26 -4.09 -10.27 -10.18
CA PRO A 26 -2.95 -9.81 -10.95
C PRO A 26 -1.84 -9.30 -10.04
N GLU A 27 -0.82 -8.74 -10.64
CA GLU A 27 0.25 -8.10 -9.88
C GLU A 27 -0.30 -6.87 -9.17
N ILE A 28 0.16 -6.66 -7.94
CA ILE A 28 -0.19 -5.48 -7.17
C ILE A 28 1.08 -4.78 -6.71
N ALA A 29 0.98 -3.47 -6.54
CA ALA A 29 2.03 -2.69 -5.89
C ALA A 29 1.53 -2.25 -4.52
N TYR A 30 2.33 -2.50 -3.51
CA TYR A 30 2.03 -2.14 -2.14
C TYR A 30 3.08 -1.12 -1.72
N ILE A 31 2.70 0.14 -1.72
CA ILE A 31 3.64 1.23 -1.46
C ILE A 31 3.53 1.62 0.00
N ILE A 32 4.67 1.69 0.65
CA ILE A 32 4.74 2.04 2.07
C ILE A 32 5.44 3.38 2.17
N ASP A 33 4.73 4.34 2.74
CA ASP A 33 5.29 5.63 3.10
C ASP A 33 6.28 5.40 4.25
N THR A 34 7.55 5.62 3.98
CA THR A 34 8.60 5.44 4.98
C THR A 34 9.10 6.79 5.52
N SER A 35 8.26 7.81 5.42
CA SER A 35 8.60 9.12 5.95
C SER A 35 8.72 9.10 7.48
N TYR A 36 9.31 10.16 8.01
CA TYR A 36 9.58 10.27 9.43
C TYR A 36 8.32 10.16 10.31
N SER A 37 7.18 10.62 9.79
CA SER A 37 5.92 10.58 10.54
C SER A 37 5.29 9.19 10.65
N MET A 38 5.78 8.22 9.89
CA MET A 38 5.27 6.85 9.94
C MET A 38 6.01 6.06 11.00
N SER A 39 5.34 5.76 12.11
CA SER A 39 5.97 5.00 13.20
C SER A 39 6.19 3.55 12.81
N ASP A 40 7.09 2.88 13.53
CA ASP A 40 7.33 1.46 13.31
C ASP A 40 6.06 0.64 13.53
N ALA A 41 5.24 1.01 14.50
CA ALA A 41 3.98 0.31 14.76
C ALA A 41 3.03 0.41 13.57
N VAL A 42 2.94 1.59 12.96
CA VAL A 42 2.09 1.80 11.79
C VAL A 42 2.60 1.00 10.60
N VAL A 43 3.91 1.05 10.35
CA VAL A 43 4.50 0.30 9.24
C VAL A 43 4.28 -1.20 9.44
N ASN A 44 4.48 -1.70 10.65
CA ASN A 44 4.24 -3.12 10.93
C ASN A 44 2.79 -3.51 10.76
N ASP A 45 1.85 -2.67 11.17
CA ASP A 45 0.44 -2.95 10.95
C ASP A 45 0.12 -3.03 9.45
N GLY A 46 0.66 -2.10 8.67
CA GLY A 46 0.50 -2.13 7.22
C GLY A 46 1.05 -3.41 6.60
N LEU A 47 2.18 -3.89 7.10
CA LEU A 47 2.75 -5.15 6.62
C LEU A 47 1.93 -6.36 7.04
N ASP A 48 1.33 -6.33 8.23
CA ASP A 48 0.40 -7.38 8.64
C ASP A 48 -0.81 -7.44 7.69
N GLN A 49 -1.35 -6.29 7.33
CA GLN A 49 -2.44 -6.23 6.37
C GLN A 49 -2.03 -6.81 5.02
N LEU A 50 -0.83 -6.49 4.58
CA LEU A 50 -0.33 -7.02 3.32
C LEU A 50 -0.17 -8.54 3.35
N GLU A 51 0.38 -9.08 4.44
CA GLU A 51 0.55 -10.53 4.55
C GLU A 51 -0.80 -11.23 4.56
N ASN A 52 -1.80 -10.64 5.20
CA ASN A 52 -3.15 -11.19 5.15
C ASN A 52 -3.72 -11.17 3.73
N LEU A 53 -3.50 -10.09 3.01
CA LEU A 53 -3.94 -9.97 1.62
C LEU A 53 -3.27 -11.04 0.76
N MET A 54 -1.98 -11.23 0.93
CA MET A 54 -1.24 -12.22 0.14
C MET A 54 -1.74 -13.63 0.40
N LYS A 55 -2.07 -13.95 1.65
CA LYS A 55 -2.60 -15.27 2.00
C LYS A 55 -4.00 -15.48 1.44
N GLN A 56 -4.83 -14.46 1.50
CA GLN A 56 -6.24 -14.57 1.14
C GLN A 56 -6.45 -14.56 -0.36
N TYR A 57 -5.78 -13.67 -1.08
CA TYR A 57 -6.04 -13.45 -2.49
C TYR A 57 -4.94 -13.97 -3.41
N LYS A 58 -3.79 -14.28 -2.87
CA LYS A 58 -2.67 -14.89 -3.60
C LYS A 58 -2.34 -14.17 -4.91
N PRO A 59 -1.97 -12.89 -4.83
CA PRO A 59 -1.60 -12.16 -6.05
C PRO A 59 -0.43 -12.84 -6.74
N LYS A 60 -0.40 -12.73 -8.05
CA LYS A 60 0.67 -13.31 -8.86
C LYS A 60 2.03 -12.78 -8.44
N ARG A 61 2.10 -11.48 -8.16
CA ARG A 61 3.30 -10.80 -7.67
C ARG A 61 2.88 -9.65 -6.80
N THR A 62 3.61 -9.42 -5.73
CA THR A 62 3.42 -8.25 -4.88
C THR A 62 4.72 -7.45 -4.88
N HIS A 63 4.66 -6.24 -5.39
CA HIS A 63 5.81 -5.35 -5.41
C HIS A 63 5.72 -4.42 -4.22
N VAL A 64 6.54 -4.68 -3.21
CA VAL A 64 6.60 -3.84 -2.00
C VAL A 64 7.59 -2.72 -2.28
N ILE A 65 7.10 -1.49 -2.28
CA ILE A 65 7.86 -0.31 -2.65
C ILE A 65 7.88 0.64 -1.47
N CYS A 66 9.06 1.00 -1.03
CA CYS A 66 9.22 1.97 0.06
C CYS A 66 9.57 3.32 -0.54
N CYS A 67 8.86 4.34 -0.11
CA CYS A 67 9.02 5.68 -0.65
C CYS A 67 8.93 6.73 0.44
N SER A 68 9.95 7.58 0.54
CA SER A 68 9.90 8.81 1.33
C SER A 68 9.73 9.96 0.35
N THR A 69 10.76 10.78 0.11
CA THR A 69 10.73 11.76 -0.99
C THR A 69 11.10 11.14 -2.32
N LYS A 70 11.58 9.90 -2.28
CA LYS A 70 11.92 9.12 -3.47
C LYS A 70 11.75 7.65 -3.14
N VAL A 71 11.68 6.83 -4.18
CA VAL A 71 11.65 5.38 -3.99
C VAL A 71 13.00 4.91 -3.46
N GLU A 72 12.96 4.11 -2.40
CA GLU A 72 14.16 3.58 -1.76
C GLU A 72 14.41 2.17 -2.28
N LEU A 73 15.26 2.07 -3.29
CA LEU A 73 15.47 0.82 -4.02
C LEU A 73 15.97 -0.30 -3.13
N ASN A 74 16.83 0.02 -2.17
CA ASN A 74 17.39 -0.98 -1.27
C ASN A 74 16.38 -1.53 -0.27
N LYS A 75 15.22 -0.91 -0.16
CA LYS A 75 14.14 -1.35 0.72
C LYS A 75 12.96 -1.91 -0.04
N SER A 76 13.01 -1.89 -1.36
CA SER A 76 11.88 -2.30 -2.20
C SER A 76 12.17 -3.66 -2.81
N ARG A 77 11.19 -4.57 -2.76
CA ARG A 77 11.32 -5.92 -3.28
C ARG A 77 10.01 -6.45 -3.84
N SER A 78 10.13 -7.44 -4.71
CA SER A 78 8.97 -8.14 -5.25
C SER A 78 8.88 -9.54 -4.66
N TYR A 79 7.68 -9.97 -4.34
CA TYR A 79 7.45 -11.24 -3.66
C TYR A 79 6.40 -12.05 -4.40
N ALA A 80 6.57 -13.38 -4.41
CA ALA A 80 5.51 -14.29 -4.77
C ALA A 80 4.58 -14.47 -3.56
N SER A 81 3.36 -14.96 -3.79
CA SER A 81 2.37 -15.03 -2.72
C SER A 81 2.76 -15.95 -1.56
N ASN A 82 3.66 -16.90 -1.80
CA ASN A 82 4.12 -17.82 -0.76
C ASN A 82 5.39 -17.36 -0.05
N GLN A 83 5.94 -16.22 -0.42
CA GLN A 83 7.16 -15.70 0.22
C GLN A 83 6.81 -14.82 1.40
N ARG A 84 7.70 -14.79 2.38
CA ARG A 84 7.56 -13.89 3.52
C ARG A 84 8.24 -12.58 3.22
N ILE A 85 7.63 -11.50 3.68
CA ILE A 85 8.20 -10.17 3.51
C ILE A 85 9.37 -9.99 4.47
N ASP A 86 10.49 -9.54 3.95
CA ASP A 86 11.65 -9.22 4.78
C ASP A 86 11.45 -7.84 5.40
N ARG A 87 10.93 -7.81 6.62
CA ARG A 87 10.66 -6.55 7.31
C ARG A 87 11.90 -5.84 7.77
N SER A 88 13.03 -6.54 7.85
CA SER A 88 14.27 -5.97 8.38
C SER A 88 14.82 -4.85 7.50
N ILE A 89 14.47 -4.84 6.22
CA ILE A 89 14.95 -3.82 5.30
C ILE A 89 14.06 -2.59 5.26
N ILE A 90 12.88 -2.65 5.88
CA ILE A 90 11.89 -1.58 5.79
C ILE A 90 12.04 -0.68 7.01
N THR A 91 12.78 0.40 6.83
CA THR A 91 13.07 1.36 7.90
C THR A 91 12.61 2.74 7.45
N GLY A 92 12.20 3.56 8.41
CA GLY A 92 11.67 4.87 8.12
C GLY A 92 12.68 6.00 8.19
N GLY A 93 12.23 7.16 7.82
CA GLY A 93 13.00 8.42 7.88
C GLY A 93 12.85 9.21 6.59
N GLY A 94 13.01 10.52 6.69
CA GLY A 94 12.92 11.41 5.55
C GLY A 94 11.57 12.07 5.39
N GLY A 95 11.39 12.81 4.31
CA GLY A 95 10.15 13.52 4.01
C GLY A 95 9.13 12.65 3.32
N THR A 96 8.16 13.29 2.66
CA THR A 96 7.07 12.58 2.01
C THR A 96 6.78 13.20 0.64
N GLU A 97 6.80 12.38 -0.40
CA GLU A 97 6.27 12.72 -1.73
C GLU A 97 5.67 11.45 -2.31
N PHE A 98 4.47 11.56 -2.87
CA PHE A 98 3.77 10.39 -3.37
C PHE A 98 4.03 10.13 -4.86
N ILE A 99 4.17 11.18 -5.65
CA ILE A 99 4.32 11.05 -7.09
C ILE A 99 5.48 10.14 -7.50
N PRO A 100 6.66 10.20 -6.87
CA PRO A 100 7.78 9.33 -7.29
C PRO A 100 7.45 7.84 -7.24
N ALA A 101 6.63 7.41 -6.29
CA ALA A 101 6.24 6.01 -6.22
C ALA A 101 5.38 5.61 -7.41
N PHE A 102 4.45 6.47 -7.82
CA PHE A 102 3.61 6.19 -8.98
C PHE A 102 4.44 6.17 -10.27
N GLU A 103 5.41 7.06 -10.39
CA GLU A 103 6.33 7.05 -11.52
C GLU A 103 7.11 5.75 -11.58
N TYR A 104 7.59 5.30 -10.44
CA TYR A 104 8.34 4.05 -10.34
C TYR A 104 7.49 2.85 -10.76
N VAL A 105 6.26 2.76 -10.27
CA VAL A 105 5.36 1.67 -10.62
C VAL A 105 5.10 1.68 -12.13
N LYS A 106 4.82 2.83 -12.70
CA LYS A 106 4.52 2.93 -14.12
C LYS A 106 5.71 2.48 -14.97
N ARG A 107 6.91 2.82 -14.53
CA ARG A 107 8.11 2.53 -15.31
C ARG A 107 8.56 1.07 -15.16
N TYR A 108 8.56 0.55 -13.95
CA TYR A 108 9.17 -0.75 -13.67
C TYR A 108 8.16 -1.87 -13.45
N HIS A 109 6.92 -1.55 -13.17
CA HIS A 109 5.86 -2.54 -12.91
C HIS A 109 4.59 -2.18 -13.66
N PRO A 110 4.65 -2.05 -14.99
CA PRO A 110 3.49 -1.57 -15.75
C PRO A 110 2.32 -2.53 -15.78
N ASN A 111 2.53 -3.78 -15.39
CA ASN A 111 1.46 -4.80 -15.38
C ASN A 111 0.65 -4.82 -14.08
N VAL A 112 0.94 -3.92 -13.17
CA VAL A 112 0.24 -3.85 -11.90
C VAL A 112 -1.21 -3.42 -12.15
N GLY A 113 -2.16 -4.20 -11.62
CA GLY A 113 -3.58 -3.91 -11.76
C GLY A 113 -4.14 -3.06 -10.64
N ALA A 114 -3.45 -3.00 -9.51
CA ALA A 114 -3.90 -2.23 -8.36
C ALA A 114 -2.71 -1.73 -7.56
N VAL A 115 -2.87 -0.54 -6.99
CA VAL A 115 -1.87 0.05 -6.10
C VAL A 115 -2.54 0.30 -4.76
N VAL A 116 -1.90 -0.16 -3.69
CA VAL A 116 -2.27 0.15 -2.31
C VAL A 116 -1.17 1.03 -1.73
N TYR A 117 -1.52 2.16 -1.19
CA TYR A 117 -0.56 3.11 -0.62
C TYR A 117 -0.84 3.27 0.88
N ILE A 118 0.11 2.89 1.71
CA ILE A 118 0.01 3.00 3.17
C ILE A 118 0.70 4.31 3.57
N THR A 119 -0.04 5.22 4.19
CA THR A 119 0.49 6.54 4.52
C THR A 119 -0.32 7.21 5.62
N ASP A 120 0.20 8.28 6.20
CA ASP A 120 -0.58 9.19 7.04
C ASP A 120 -1.19 10.34 6.23
N GLY A 121 -0.90 10.40 4.94
CA GLY A 121 -1.48 11.39 4.03
C GLY A 121 -0.84 12.78 4.09
N GLU A 122 0.22 12.96 4.85
CA GLU A 122 0.76 14.28 5.16
C GLU A 122 1.62 14.86 4.04
N CYS A 123 1.05 14.98 2.87
CA CYS A 123 1.71 15.68 1.76
C CYS A 123 0.66 16.09 0.73
N ASP A 124 0.78 17.28 0.20
CA ASP A 124 -0.22 17.84 -0.69
C ASP A 124 -0.22 17.21 -2.08
N ASP A 125 0.87 16.59 -2.53
CA ASP A 125 0.93 16.00 -3.85
C ASP A 125 0.02 14.79 -4.03
N ARG A 126 -0.61 14.29 -2.95
CA ARG A 126 -1.58 13.20 -3.04
C ARG A 126 -2.72 13.47 -4.01
N ASN A 127 -3.05 14.74 -4.23
CA ASN A 127 -4.12 15.15 -5.13
C ASN A 127 -3.60 15.67 -6.47
N GLN A 128 -2.29 15.63 -6.68
CA GLN A 128 -1.66 16.20 -7.86
C GLN A 128 -0.99 15.15 -8.74
N ILE A 129 -1.36 13.89 -8.55
CA ILE A 129 -0.78 12.81 -9.33
C ILE A 129 -1.28 12.91 -10.76
N PRO A 130 -0.38 13.01 -11.75
CA PRO A 130 -0.81 13.10 -13.14
C PRO A 130 -1.66 11.91 -13.56
N GLN A 131 -2.66 12.16 -14.38
CA GLN A 131 -3.60 11.12 -14.79
C GLN A 131 -2.90 9.92 -15.43
N HIS A 132 -1.87 10.14 -16.21
CA HIS A 132 -1.18 9.05 -16.89
C HIS A 132 -0.42 8.15 -15.93
N LEU A 133 -0.20 8.58 -14.69
CA LEU A 133 0.46 7.76 -13.66
C LEU A 133 -0.53 7.01 -12.78
N LEU A 134 -1.81 7.32 -12.88
CA LEU A 134 -2.80 6.67 -12.03
C LEU A 134 -3.02 5.23 -12.47
N PRO A 135 -3.01 4.28 -11.53
CA PRO A 135 -3.33 2.89 -11.86
C PRO A 135 -4.84 2.72 -12.07
N ALA A 136 -5.25 1.58 -12.60
CA ALA A 136 -6.66 1.28 -12.77
C ALA A 136 -7.41 1.28 -11.45
N LYS A 137 -6.74 0.80 -10.39
CA LYS A 137 -7.32 0.78 -9.04
C LYS A 137 -6.29 1.33 -8.07
N LEU A 138 -6.71 2.32 -7.28
CA LEU A 138 -5.86 2.94 -6.27
C LEU A 138 -6.59 2.95 -4.93
N LEU A 139 -5.93 2.42 -3.91
CA LEU A 139 -6.44 2.42 -2.55
C LEU A 139 -5.42 3.07 -1.63
N TRP A 140 -5.86 4.10 -0.92
CA TRP A 140 -5.07 4.70 0.15
C TRP A 140 -5.51 4.08 1.47
N VAL A 141 -4.56 3.55 2.24
CA VAL A 141 -4.80 3.10 3.61
C VAL A 141 -4.17 4.14 4.51
N VAL A 142 -5.00 4.89 5.20
CA VAL A 142 -4.57 6.11 5.89
C VAL A 142 -4.57 5.89 7.39
N TYR A 143 -3.43 6.12 7.98
CA TYR A 143 -3.23 6.08 9.44
C TYR A 143 -3.16 7.51 9.96
N GLY A 144 -3.51 7.70 11.22
CA GLY A 144 -3.34 9.00 11.86
C GLY A 144 -4.53 9.94 11.74
N GLY A 145 -5.63 9.48 11.16
CA GLY A 145 -6.90 10.22 11.24
C GLY A 145 -7.15 11.28 10.19
N MET A 146 -6.33 11.35 9.15
CA MET A 146 -6.64 12.26 8.04
C MET A 146 -7.95 11.84 7.39
N LYS A 147 -8.84 12.81 7.12
CA LYS A 147 -10.16 12.52 6.61
C LYS A 147 -10.13 12.09 5.15
N PRO A 148 -10.96 11.09 4.77
CA PRO A 148 -11.00 10.63 3.38
C PRO A 148 -11.31 11.72 2.38
N GLU A 149 -12.08 12.72 2.75
CA GLU A 149 -12.45 13.81 1.85
C GLU A 149 -11.26 14.64 1.40
N ARG A 150 -10.14 14.53 2.11
CA ARG A 150 -8.90 15.22 1.74
C ARG A 150 -8.20 14.57 0.56
N PHE A 151 -8.62 13.37 0.19
CA PHE A 151 -8.08 12.66 -0.97
C PHE A 151 -9.08 12.76 -2.12
N LYS A 152 -8.61 13.23 -3.26
CA LYS A 152 -9.47 13.41 -4.44
C LYS A 152 -9.28 12.30 -5.48
N LEU A 153 -8.30 11.44 -5.28
CA LEU A 153 -7.98 10.37 -6.21
C LEU A 153 -8.06 9.03 -5.48
N GLY A 154 -8.63 8.03 -6.13
CA GLY A 154 -8.68 6.68 -5.58
C GLY A 154 -9.72 6.51 -4.48
N LYS A 155 -9.67 5.35 -3.85
CA LYS A 155 -10.48 5.04 -2.67
C LYS A 155 -9.66 5.21 -1.42
N VAL A 156 -10.31 5.50 -0.30
CA VAL A 156 -9.62 5.69 0.97
C VAL A 156 -10.23 4.79 2.03
N VAL A 157 -9.38 4.12 2.78
CA VAL A 157 -9.75 3.39 3.98
C VAL A 157 -8.99 3.98 5.15
N GLU A 158 -9.70 4.32 6.21
CA GLU A 158 -9.07 4.78 7.45
C GLU A 158 -8.69 3.56 8.26
N ALA A 159 -7.40 3.40 8.52
CA ALA A 159 -6.92 2.31 9.35
C ALA A 159 -7.21 2.62 10.82
N PRO A 160 -7.50 1.59 11.64
CA PRO A 160 -7.70 1.81 13.07
C PRO A 160 -6.42 2.35 13.72
N PRO A 161 -6.54 3.05 14.84
CA PRO A 161 -5.36 3.49 15.56
C PRO A 161 -4.47 2.32 15.96
N VAL A 162 -3.17 2.55 15.93
CA VAL A 162 -2.18 1.54 16.29
C VAL A 162 -1.46 2.04 17.53
N SER A 163 -1.36 1.19 18.54
CA SER A 163 -0.68 1.54 19.80
C SER A 163 0.79 1.14 19.80
#